data_f2b3431a04f4e59c4f1d3f4f31d159eb
#
_entry.id   f2b3431a04f4e59c4f1d3f4f31d159eb
#
_cell.length_a   1.000
_cell.length_b   1.000
_cell.length_c   1.000
_cell.angle_alpha   90.00
_cell.angle_beta   90.00
_cell.angle_gamma   90.00
#
_symmetry.space_group_name_H-M   'P 1'
#
loop_
_entity.id
_entity.type
_entity.pdbx_description
1 polymer ?
#
loop_
_entity_poly.entity_id
_entity_poly.type
_entity_poly.pdbx_seq_one_letter_code
_entity_poly.pdbx_strand_id
1 'polypeptide(L)'
;MVENKENKIQEQPKNKRPQGIDDIKEIRRLMTHIMNNQGSLDAAIKEINRKVNTKEQNQATRYFVTFVILGIVIILSFFFYFRSQAANYANQSRIREEHNQYLEKEVAELKDKIFSMENNDIKAYNLYIALKEGDPDNAFKLYGEFNLSALSRLERTIIDNETSMIKQKAALKKYEEGETLFKRKSYEAAIDRFKESLDISSTGDHIVNLFYLTALSYYRMKDYNKAAIAFERFLFINTKKDLPKDRSELLLGVCYEKMNQLERAKNFYEQSMRENRHNRFFPTIRDRVKNIEKKMEKMKESNLD
;
A
#
# COMPACT_ATOMS: atom_id res chain seq x y z
N MET A 1 -5.91 -26.56 -41.24
CA MET A 1 -4.50 -27.00 -41.31
C MET A 1 -3.69 -25.98 -40.55
N VAL A 2 -3.44 -26.25 -39.29
CA VAL A 2 -2.58 -25.43 -38.43
C VAL A 2 -1.51 -26.38 -37.90
N GLU A 3 -0.31 -26.19 -38.40
CA GLU A 3 0.86 -27.00 -38.05
C GLU A 3 1.29 -26.72 -36.59
N ASN A 4 1.26 -27.80 -35.84
CA ASN A 4 1.85 -27.90 -34.51
C ASN A 4 3.37 -27.85 -34.61
N LYS A 5 3.99 -26.75 -34.24
CA LYS A 5 5.45 -26.74 -33.99
C LYS A 5 5.70 -27.18 -32.55
N GLU A 6 6.10 -28.44 -32.42
CA GLU A 6 6.65 -28.99 -31.19
C GLU A 6 7.93 -28.21 -30.82
N ASN A 7 7.86 -27.53 -29.70
CA ASN A 7 9.03 -26.94 -29.04
C ASN A 7 9.89 -28.06 -28.44
N LYS A 8 10.97 -28.41 -29.11
CA LYS A 8 12.06 -29.21 -28.51
C LYS A 8 12.68 -28.41 -27.37
N ILE A 9 12.37 -28.82 -26.16
CA ILE A 9 13.08 -28.37 -24.96
C ILE A 9 14.52 -28.92 -25.08
N GLN A 10 15.48 -28.02 -25.34
CA GLN A 10 16.90 -28.34 -25.25
C GLN A 10 17.24 -28.65 -23.81
N GLU A 11 17.66 -29.89 -23.54
CA GLU A 11 18.26 -30.26 -22.26
C GLU A 11 19.46 -29.39 -22.00
N GLN A 12 19.46 -28.67 -20.90
CA GLN A 12 20.60 -27.92 -20.40
C GLN A 12 21.73 -28.90 -20.09
N PRO A 13 23.00 -28.58 -20.44
CA PRO A 13 24.12 -29.46 -20.15
C PRO A 13 24.29 -29.62 -18.64
N LYS A 14 24.32 -30.86 -18.19
CA LYS A 14 24.61 -31.27 -16.80
C LYS A 14 25.84 -30.52 -16.31
N ASN A 15 25.66 -29.81 -15.24
CA ASN A 15 26.64 -29.02 -14.48
C ASN A 15 27.90 -29.86 -14.24
N LYS A 16 28.93 -29.70 -15.11
CA LYS A 16 30.26 -30.24 -14.86
C LYS A 16 30.82 -29.50 -13.65
N ARG A 17 31.07 -30.21 -12.53
CA ARG A 17 31.77 -29.65 -11.39
C ARG A 17 33.05 -28.97 -11.88
N PRO A 18 33.37 -27.75 -11.38
CA PRO A 18 34.55 -27.03 -11.82
C PRO A 18 35.77 -27.89 -11.55
N GLN A 19 36.57 -28.20 -12.57
CA GLN A 19 37.77 -29.03 -12.54
C GLN A 19 38.78 -28.59 -11.48
N GLY A 20 38.76 -27.34 -11.04
CA GLY A 20 39.63 -26.77 -10.02
C GLY A 20 39.48 -27.31 -8.60
N ILE A 21 38.40 -28.04 -8.25
CA ILE A 21 38.22 -28.59 -6.88
C ILE A 21 39.00 -29.88 -6.69
N ASP A 22 39.13 -30.70 -7.73
CA ASP A 22 39.92 -31.93 -7.68
C ASP A 22 41.40 -31.62 -7.73
N ASP A 23 41.82 -30.62 -8.47
CA ASP A 23 43.21 -30.12 -8.50
C ASP A 23 43.64 -29.57 -7.13
N ILE A 24 42.80 -28.89 -6.39
CA ILE A 24 43.06 -28.38 -5.04
C ILE A 24 43.25 -29.54 -4.02
N LYS A 25 42.47 -30.63 -4.16
CA LYS A 25 42.61 -31.81 -3.29
C LYS A 25 43.93 -32.55 -3.56
N GLU A 26 44.35 -32.62 -4.80
CA GLU A 26 45.58 -33.24 -5.22
C GLU A 26 46.80 -32.41 -4.79
N ILE A 27 46.75 -31.11 -4.95
CA ILE A 27 47.76 -30.18 -4.41
C ILE A 27 47.86 -30.30 -2.89
N ARG A 28 46.75 -30.42 -2.16
CA ARG A 28 46.76 -30.61 -0.71
C ARG A 28 47.40 -31.94 -0.30
N ARG A 29 47.16 -33.03 -1.04
CA ARG A 29 47.79 -34.34 -0.80
C ARG A 29 49.31 -34.30 -1.01
N LEU A 30 49.74 -33.66 -2.09
CA LEU A 30 51.17 -33.46 -2.39
C LEU A 30 51.86 -32.60 -1.34
N MET A 31 51.20 -31.53 -0.87
CA MET A 31 51.70 -30.67 0.23
C MET A 31 51.83 -31.45 1.52
N THR A 32 50.86 -32.32 1.89
CA THR A 32 50.93 -33.14 3.12
C THR A 32 52.04 -34.15 3.05
N HIS A 33 52.30 -34.71 1.85
CA HIS A 33 53.42 -35.64 1.65
C HIS A 33 54.78 -34.96 1.77
N ILE A 34 54.92 -33.73 1.24
CA ILE A 34 56.14 -32.93 1.36
C ILE A 34 56.36 -32.49 2.83
N MET A 35 55.28 -32.04 3.53
CA MET A 35 55.37 -31.65 4.94
C MET A 35 55.75 -32.82 5.86
N ASN A 36 55.24 -34.03 5.58
CA ASN A 36 55.60 -35.23 6.37
C ASN A 36 57.04 -35.66 6.14
N ASN A 37 57.64 -35.24 5.02
CA ASN A 37 59.07 -35.59 4.72
C ASN A 37 60.06 -34.49 5.17
N GLN A 38 59.61 -33.38 5.76
CA GLN A 38 60.52 -32.33 6.27
C GLN A 38 61.46 -32.86 7.35
N GLY A 39 60.97 -33.73 8.24
CA GLY A 39 61.82 -34.37 9.27
C GLY A 39 62.96 -35.27 8.71
N SER A 40 62.69 -35.91 7.58
CA SER A 40 63.71 -36.72 6.87
C SER A 40 64.68 -35.80 6.11
N LEU A 41 64.29 -34.69 5.64
CA LEU A 41 65.13 -33.69 4.94
C LEU A 41 66.08 -33.00 5.96
N ASP A 42 65.58 -32.59 7.12
CA ASP A 42 66.37 -32.00 8.20
C ASP A 42 67.41 -33.03 8.77
N ALA A 43 67.04 -34.31 8.89
CA ALA A 43 67.93 -35.36 9.28
C ALA A 43 69.05 -35.61 8.23
N ALA A 44 68.68 -35.61 6.95
CA ALA A 44 69.60 -35.71 5.82
C ALA A 44 70.57 -34.50 5.74
N ILE A 45 70.07 -33.28 5.92
CA ILE A 45 70.94 -32.10 5.99
C ILE A 45 71.89 -32.13 7.19
N LYS A 46 71.43 -32.58 8.34
CA LYS A 46 72.26 -32.71 9.53
C LYS A 46 73.38 -33.80 9.40
N GLU A 47 73.07 -34.85 8.66
CA GLU A 47 74.01 -35.92 8.33
C GLU A 47 75.07 -35.51 7.29
N ILE A 48 74.63 -34.75 6.26
CA ILE A 48 75.49 -34.13 5.27
C ILE A 48 76.45 -33.14 5.95
N ASN A 49 75.93 -32.25 6.83
CA ASN A 49 76.72 -31.28 7.58
C ASN A 49 77.74 -31.99 8.51
N ARG A 50 77.42 -33.16 9.13
CA ARG A 50 78.30 -33.95 9.96
C ARG A 50 79.43 -34.61 9.15
N LYS A 51 79.11 -35.09 7.93
CA LYS A 51 80.14 -35.71 7.00
C LYS A 51 81.03 -34.62 6.39
N VAL A 52 80.57 -33.41 6.24
CA VAL A 52 81.32 -32.24 5.73
C VAL A 52 82.37 -31.74 6.73
N ASN A 53 82.12 -31.91 8.06
CA ASN A 53 82.98 -31.38 9.11
C ASN A 53 84.09 -32.39 9.59
N THR A 54 84.12 -33.65 9.09
CA THR A 54 85.12 -34.64 9.42
C THR A 54 86.12 -34.84 8.27
N LYS A 55 87.28 -34.19 8.37
CA LYS A 55 88.53 -34.36 7.59
C LYS A 55 88.65 -33.70 6.23
N GLU A 56 89.77 -33.05 5.98
CA GLU A 56 90.42 -32.56 4.77
C GLU A 56 89.64 -32.85 3.49
N GLN A 57 88.84 -31.90 3.07
CA GLN A 57 87.98 -32.10 1.92
C GLN A 57 88.59 -31.47 0.71
N ASN A 58 88.70 -32.26 -0.33
CA ASN A 58 89.00 -31.87 -1.67
C ASN A 58 88.02 -30.76 -2.15
N GLN A 59 88.48 -29.74 -2.83
CA GLN A 59 87.75 -28.61 -3.37
C GLN A 59 86.45 -29.04 -4.10
N ALA A 60 86.46 -30.21 -4.76
CA ALA A 60 85.34 -30.82 -5.44
C ALA A 60 84.11 -31.10 -4.52
N THR A 61 84.37 -31.54 -3.25
CA THR A 61 83.28 -31.84 -2.29
C THR A 61 82.60 -30.57 -1.79
N ARG A 62 83.33 -29.48 -1.65
CA ARG A 62 82.75 -28.17 -1.32
C ARG A 62 81.80 -27.65 -2.41
N TYR A 63 82.25 -27.80 -3.69
CA TYR A 63 81.38 -27.40 -4.82
C TYR A 63 80.10 -28.25 -4.90
N PHE A 64 80.20 -29.55 -4.64
CA PHE A 64 79.03 -30.44 -4.62
C PHE A 64 78.03 -30.07 -3.53
N VAL A 65 78.50 -29.80 -2.28
CA VAL A 65 77.65 -29.37 -1.17
C VAL A 65 76.95 -28.00 -1.45
N THR A 66 77.70 -27.05 -2.04
CA THR A 66 77.15 -25.77 -2.42
C THR A 66 76.07 -25.89 -3.50
N PHE A 67 76.27 -26.78 -4.50
CA PHE A 67 75.31 -27.12 -5.53
C PHE A 67 74.01 -27.71 -4.98
N VAL A 68 74.11 -28.62 -4.02
CA VAL A 68 72.97 -29.28 -3.34
C VAL A 68 72.17 -28.23 -2.54
N ILE A 69 72.89 -27.35 -1.82
CA ILE A 69 72.23 -26.27 -1.04
C ILE A 69 71.50 -25.30 -1.99
N LEU A 70 72.15 -24.94 -3.10
CA LEU A 70 71.54 -24.06 -4.11
C LEU A 70 70.27 -24.70 -4.74
N GLY A 71 70.35 -26.01 -5.04
CA GLY A 71 69.21 -26.78 -5.54
C GLY A 71 68.03 -26.79 -4.55
N ILE A 72 68.31 -26.96 -3.28
CA ILE A 72 67.28 -26.94 -2.21
C ILE A 72 66.65 -25.52 -2.12
N VAL A 73 67.45 -24.46 -2.19
CA VAL A 73 66.95 -23.09 -2.17
C VAL A 73 66.05 -22.80 -3.37
N ILE A 74 66.44 -23.26 -4.55
CA ILE A 74 65.61 -23.13 -5.76
C ILE A 74 64.28 -23.87 -5.60
N ILE A 75 64.29 -25.13 -5.14
CA ILE A 75 63.08 -25.92 -4.92
C ILE A 75 62.15 -25.26 -3.91
N LEU A 76 62.69 -24.73 -2.80
CA LEU A 76 61.91 -24.00 -1.79
C LEU A 76 61.32 -22.71 -2.37
N SER A 77 62.07 -21.99 -3.19
CA SER A 77 61.58 -20.78 -3.87
C SER A 77 60.42 -21.08 -4.80
N PHE A 78 60.50 -22.13 -5.59
CA PHE A 78 59.40 -22.60 -6.43
C PHE A 78 58.19 -23.04 -5.62
N PHE A 79 58.40 -23.74 -4.51
CA PHE A 79 57.35 -24.18 -3.61
C PHE A 79 56.57 -22.98 -3.03
N PHE A 80 57.28 -21.98 -2.51
CA PHE A 80 56.65 -20.75 -1.98
C PHE A 80 55.95 -19.97 -3.09
N TYR A 81 56.56 -19.90 -4.29
CA TYR A 81 55.92 -19.25 -5.44
C TYR A 81 54.59 -19.92 -5.81
N PHE A 82 54.55 -21.23 -5.99
CA PHE A 82 53.34 -21.99 -6.30
C PHE A 82 52.30 -21.92 -5.19
N ARG A 83 52.72 -21.96 -3.94
CA ARG A 83 51.81 -21.80 -2.78
C ARG A 83 51.16 -20.42 -2.77
N SER A 84 51.91 -19.37 -3.05
CA SER A 84 51.41 -18.01 -3.15
C SER A 84 50.41 -17.86 -4.32
N GLN A 85 50.74 -18.43 -5.48
CA GLN A 85 49.88 -18.46 -6.66
C GLN A 85 48.56 -19.22 -6.35
N ALA A 86 48.62 -20.37 -5.76
CA ALA A 86 47.44 -21.16 -5.39
C ALA A 86 46.49 -20.38 -4.42
N ALA A 87 47.10 -19.70 -3.42
CA ALA A 87 46.38 -18.88 -2.48
C ALA A 87 45.69 -17.69 -3.19
N ASN A 88 46.38 -17.07 -4.13
CA ASN A 88 45.80 -15.94 -4.94
C ASN A 88 44.67 -16.44 -5.81
N TYR A 89 44.80 -17.58 -6.49
CA TYR A 89 43.70 -18.15 -7.30
C TYR A 89 42.48 -18.52 -6.43
N ALA A 90 42.70 -19.15 -5.27
CA ALA A 90 41.64 -19.49 -4.34
C ALA A 90 40.91 -18.23 -3.80
N ASN A 91 41.66 -17.17 -3.55
CA ASN A 91 41.07 -15.90 -3.09
C ASN A 91 40.28 -15.20 -4.21
N GLN A 92 40.79 -15.19 -5.44
CA GLN A 92 40.09 -14.65 -6.60
C GLN A 92 38.81 -15.43 -6.94
N SER A 93 38.85 -16.77 -6.83
CA SER A 93 37.66 -17.61 -7.06
C SER A 93 36.58 -17.32 -6.01
N ARG A 94 36.95 -17.14 -4.75
CA ARG A 94 36.04 -16.79 -3.67
C ARG A 94 35.41 -15.43 -3.90
N ILE A 95 36.20 -14.41 -4.26
CA ILE A 95 35.68 -13.06 -4.57
C ILE A 95 34.73 -13.09 -5.75
N ARG A 96 35.02 -13.89 -6.79
CA ARG A 96 34.10 -14.05 -7.93
C ARG A 96 32.80 -14.72 -7.53
N GLU A 97 32.87 -15.73 -6.66
CA GLU A 97 31.70 -16.47 -6.20
C GLU A 97 30.80 -15.58 -5.31
N GLU A 98 31.39 -14.80 -4.42
CA GLU A 98 30.68 -13.81 -3.61
C GLU A 98 30.03 -12.72 -4.50
N HIS A 99 30.74 -12.26 -5.53
CA HIS A 99 30.20 -11.29 -6.48
C HIS A 99 29.07 -11.87 -7.34
N ASN A 100 29.19 -13.11 -7.79
CA ASN A 100 28.13 -13.78 -8.54
C ASN A 100 26.87 -13.99 -7.68
N GLN A 101 27.01 -14.39 -6.42
CA GLN A 101 25.89 -14.51 -5.48
C GLN A 101 25.21 -13.16 -5.23
N TYR A 102 25.98 -12.08 -5.15
CA TYR A 102 25.45 -10.73 -5.06
C TYR A 102 24.63 -10.37 -6.31
N LEU A 103 25.20 -10.60 -7.49
CA LEU A 103 24.50 -10.34 -8.77
C LEU A 103 23.23 -11.19 -8.95
N GLU A 104 23.27 -12.46 -8.53
CA GLU A 104 22.08 -13.32 -8.57
C GLU A 104 20.95 -12.79 -7.68
N LYS A 105 21.27 -12.29 -6.49
CA LYS A 105 20.28 -11.62 -5.62
C LYS A 105 19.72 -10.35 -6.25
N GLU A 106 20.59 -9.49 -6.77
CA GLU A 106 20.16 -8.25 -7.42
C GLU A 106 19.27 -8.53 -8.63
N VAL A 107 19.61 -9.53 -9.44
CA VAL A 107 18.77 -9.97 -10.58
C VAL A 107 17.43 -10.53 -10.12
N ALA A 108 17.40 -11.28 -9.02
CA ALA A 108 16.15 -11.79 -8.47
C ALA A 108 15.24 -10.63 -7.98
N GLU A 109 15.82 -9.69 -7.24
CA GLU A 109 15.09 -8.49 -6.76
C GLU A 109 14.56 -7.64 -7.93
N LEU A 110 15.37 -7.45 -8.98
CA LEU A 110 14.94 -6.72 -10.17
C LEU A 110 13.83 -7.45 -10.94
N LYS A 111 13.90 -8.78 -11.05
CA LYS A 111 12.83 -9.59 -11.66
C LYS A 111 11.52 -9.48 -10.89
N ASP A 112 11.57 -9.56 -9.56
CA ASP A 112 10.39 -9.41 -8.72
C ASP A 112 9.80 -8.00 -8.84
N LYS A 113 10.66 -6.99 -8.93
CA LYS A 113 10.23 -5.61 -9.15
C LYS A 113 9.57 -5.42 -10.52
N ILE A 114 10.16 -5.96 -11.59
CA ILE A 114 9.57 -5.93 -12.94
C ILE A 114 8.22 -6.64 -12.95
N PHE A 115 8.14 -7.85 -12.38
CA PHE A 115 6.89 -8.61 -12.29
C PHE A 115 5.80 -7.85 -11.51
N SER A 116 6.18 -7.18 -10.42
CA SER A 116 5.24 -6.36 -9.66
C SER A 116 4.76 -5.13 -10.45
N MET A 117 5.63 -4.52 -11.25
CA MET A 117 5.27 -3.38 -12.12
C MET A 117 4.33 -3.82 -13.25
N GLU A 118 4.67 -4.88 -13.98
CA GLU A 118 3.81 -5.43 -15.05
C GLU A 118 2.42 -5.83 -14.53
N ASN A 119 2.36 -6.48 -13.37
CA ASN A 119 1.08 -6.86 -12.76
C ASN A 119 0.27 -5.61 -12.35
N ASN A 120 0.95 -4.55 -11.93
CA ASN A 120 0.30 -3.30 -11.56
C ASN A 120 -0.23 -2.56 -12.80
N ASP A 121 0.50 -2.58 -13.91
CA ASP A 121 0.07 -1.98 -15.19
C ASP A 121 -1.17 -2.68 -15.75
N ILE A 122 -1.21 -4.03 -15.67
CA ILE A 122 -2.40 -4.81 -16.07
C ILE A 122 -3.61 -4.45 -15.19
N LYS A 123 -3.42 -4.32 -13.88
CA LYS A 123 -4.48 -3.91 -12.95
C LYS A 123 -4.95 -2.48 -13.23
N ALA A 124 -4.03 -1.55 -13.52
CA ALA A 124 -4.35 -0.18 -13.90
C ALA A 124 -5.18 -0.13 -15.18
N TYR A 125 -4.79 -0.90 -16.18
CA TYR A 125 -5.55 -1.02 -17.43
C TYR A 125 -6.96 -1.58 -17.20
N ASN A 126 -7.09 -2.66 -16.44
CA ASN A 126 -8.39 -3.26 -16.14
C ASN A 126 -9.29 -2.29 -15.34
N LEU A 127 -8.72 -1.56 -14.39
CA LEU A 127 -9.43 -0.51 -13.66
C LEU A 127 -9.89 0.60 -14.61
N TYR A 128 -9.01 1.09 -15.50
CA TYR A 128 -9.36 2.10 -16.49
C TYR A 128 -10.50 1.65 -17.41
N ILE A 129 -10.49 0.40 -17.89
CA ILE A 129 -11.58 -0.16 -18.69
C ILE A 129 -12.89 -0.18 -17.90
N ALA A 130 -12.88 -0.70 -16.66
CA ALA A 130 -14.08 -0.74 -15.82
C ALA A 130 -14.65 0.67 -15.56
N LEU A 131 -13.78 1.66 -15.36
CA LEU A 131 -14.17 3.06 -15.22
C LEU A 131 -14.79 3.61 -16.51
N LYS A 132 -14.24 3.24 -17.67
CA LYS A 132 -14.69 3.68 -18.99
C LYS A 132 -16.04 3.07 -19.40
N GLU A 133 -16.24 1.80 -19.08
CA GLU A 133 -17.46 1.06 -19.34
C GLU A 133 -18.61 1.45 -18.41
N GLY A 134 -18.30 2.14 -17.31
CA GLY A 134 -19.28 2.62 -16.35
C GLY A 134 -19.83 1.52 -15.45
N ASP A 135 -19.04 0.48 -15.17
CA ASP A 135 -19.33 -0.55 -14.20
C ASP A 135 -18.76 -0.16 -12.81
N PRO A 136 -19.57 0.48 -11.94
CA PRO A 136 -19.08 0.99 -10.67
C PRO A 136 -18.66 -0.14 -9.70
N ASP A 137 -19.36 -1.29 -9.72
CA ASP A 137 -19.10 -2.37 -8.77
C ASP A 137 -17.74 -3.02 -9.06
N ASN A 138 -17.45 -3.28 -10.34
CA ASN A 138 -16.17 -3.82 -10.78
C ASN A 138 -15.04 -2.77 -10.60
N ALA A 139 -15.30 -1.50 -10.93
CA ALA A 139 -14.33 -0.43 -10.75
C ALA A 139 -13.94 -0.25 -9.28
N PHE A 140 -14.88 -0.30 -8.33
CA PHE A 140 -14.58 -0.18 -6.90
C PHE A 140 -13.80 -1.36 -6.37
N LYS A 141 -14.12 -2.59 -6.82
CA LYS A 141 -13.35 -3.78 -6.47
C LYS A 141 -11.90 -3.65 -6.93
N LEU A 142 -11.69 -3.35 -8.21
CA LEU A 142 -10.38 -3.20 -8.81
C LEU A 142 -9.58 -2.04 -8.16
N TYR A 143 -10.23 -0.93 -7.86
CA TYR A 143 -9.61 0.20 -7.17
C TYR A 143 -9.11 -0.19 -5.76
N GLY A 144 -9.85 -0.99 -5.03
CA GLY A 144 -9.45 -1.47 -3.70
C GLY A 144 -8.27 -2.46 -3.74
N GLU A 145 -8.08 -3.19 -4.83
CA GLU A 145 -7.01 -4.16 -5.04
C GLU A 145 -5.74 -3.53 -5.64
N PHE A 146 -5.81 -2.25 -6.00
CA PHE A 146 -4.77 -1.57 -6.76
C PHE A 146 -3.75 -0.85 -5.86
N ASN A 147 -2.47 -1.00 -6.17
CA ASN A 147 -1.41 -0.27 -5.46
C ASN A 147 -1.21 1.13 -6.05
N LEU A 148 -1.93 2.11 -5.53
CA LEU A 148 -1.86 3.51 -5.98
C LEU A 148 -0.45 4.13 -5.83
N SER A 149 0.41 3.61 -4.94
CA SER A 149 1.74 4.17 -4.74
C SER A 149 2.70 3.90 -5.90
N ALA A 150 2.39 2.91 -6.73
CA ALA A 150 3.18 2.56 -7.91
C ALA A 150 2.88 3.45 -9.13
N LEU A 151 1.80 4.24 -9.08
CA LEU A 151 1.43 5.16 -10.15
C LEU A 151 2.23 6.46 -10.12
N SER A 152 2.48 7.01 -11.29
CA SER A 152 2.90 8.40 -11.44
C SER A 152 1.82 9.36 -10.88
N ARG A 153 2.22 10.57 -10.54
CA ARG A 153 1.29 11.59 -10.04
C ARG A 153 0.14 11.87 -11.01
N LEU A 154 0.42 11.88 -12.33
CA LEU A 154 -0.57 12.14 -13.36
C LEU A 154 -1.59 11.00 -13.45
N GLU A 155 -1.14 9.76 -13.54
CA GLU A 155 -1.99 8.58 -13.60
C GLU A 155 -2.91 8.47 -12.38
N ARG A 156 -2.36 8.70 -11.18
CA ARG A 156 -3.14 8.75 -9.95
C ARG A 156 -4.23 9.81 -10.04
N THR A 157 -3.90 11.03 -10.48
CA THR A 157 -4.89 12.11 -10.59
C THR A 157 -6.01 11.75 -11.56
N ILE A 158 -5.69 11.10 -12.69
CA ILE A 158 -6.69 10.66 -13.68
C ILE A 158 -7.61 9.59 -13.06
N ILE A 159 -7.04 8.57 -12.43
CA ILE A 159 -7.81 7.48 -11.81
C ILE A 159 -8.69 8.00 -10.66
N ASP A 160 -8.14 8.87 -9.80
CA ASP A 160 -8.90 9.47 -8.70
C ASP A 160 -10.07 10.31 -9.22
N ASN A 161 -9.88 11.10 -10.28
CA ASN A 161 -10.94 11.89 -10.90
C ASN A 161 -12.03 11.01 -11.50
N GLU A 162 -11.67 10.00 -12.30
CA GLU A 162 -12.62 9.06 -12.91
C GLU A 162 -13.40 8.28 -11.84
N THR A 163 -12.70 7.78 -10.82
CA THR A 163 -13.31 7.10 -9.68
C THR A 163 -14.29 8.01 -8.94
N SER A 164 -13.92 9.28 -8.72
CA SER A 164 -14.79 10.28 -8.09
C SER A 164 -16.05 10.52 -8.93
N MET A 165 -15.93 10.65 -10.24
CA MET A 165 -17.07 10.81 -11.14
C MET A 165 -18.02 9.60 -11.10
N ILE A 166 -17.49 8.39 -11.08
CA ILE A 166 -18.32 7.18 -11.00
C ILE A 166 -18.99 7.07 -9.63
N LYS A 167 -18.28 7.38 -8.54
CA LYS A 167 -18.86 7.46 -7.20
C LYS A 167 -20.03 8.45 -7.17
N GLN A 168 -19.87 9.64 -7.75
CA GLN A 168 -20.94 10.63 -7.80
C GLN A 168 -22.14 10.14 -8.60
N LYS A 169 -21.94 9.49 -9.75
CA LYS A 169 -23.03 8.89 -10.55
C LYS A 169 -23.76 7.77 -9.80
N ALA A 170 -23.01 6.88 -9.14
CA ALA A 170 -23.60 5.82 -8.34
C ALA A 170 -24.38 6.36 -7.14
N ALA A 171 -23.83 7.36 -6.44
CA ALA A 171 -24.52 8.06 -5.36
C ALA A 171 -25.80 8.75 -5.83
N LEU A 172 -25.75 9.44 -6.99
CA LEU A 172 -26.92 10.07 -7.59
C LEU A 172 -28.01 9.04 -7.90
N LYS A 173 -27.67 7.89 -8.46
CA LYS A 173 -28.64 6.82 -8.72
C LYS A 173 -29.35 6.36 -7.45
N LYS A 174 -28.57 6.16 -6.35
CA LYS A 174 -29.16 5.81 -5.04
C LYS A 174 -30.07 6.91 -4.49
N TYR A 175 -29.69 8.16 -4.67
CA TYR A 175 -30.53 9.30 -4.32
C TYR A 175 -31.85 9.28 -5.11
N GLU A 176 -31.83 9.07 -6.44
CA GLU A 176 -33.02 9.00 -7.30
C GLU A 176 -33.97 7.85 -6.92
N GLU A 177 -33.40 6.67 -6.57
CA GLU A 177 -34.16 5.55 -6.00
C GLU A 177 -34.85 5.98 -4.70
N GLY A 178 -34.13 6.66 -3.80
CA GLY A 178 -34.66 7.20 -2.55
C GLY A 178 -35.74 8.25 -2.77
N GLU A 179 -35.56 9.17 -3.73
CA GLU A 179 -36.59 10.15 -4.10
C GLU A 179 -37.86 9.49 -4.58
N THR A 180 -37.73 8.44 -5.39
CA THR A 180 -38.87 7.66 -5.89
C THR A 180 -39.64 6.99 -4.75
N LEU A 181 -38.93 6.40 -3.79
CA LEU A 181 -39.51 5.79 -2.60
C LEU A 181 -40.18 6.85 -1.70
N PHE A 182 -39.57 8.03 -1.54
CA PHE A 182 -40.17 9.15 -0.83
C PHE A 182 -41.50 9.59 -1.45
N LYS A 183 -41.58 9.73 -2.79
CA LYS A 183 -42.80 10.03 -3.51
C LYS A 183 -43.90 9.00 -3.30
N ARG A 184 -43.50 7.73 -3.15
CA ARG A 184 -44.37 6.59 -2.82
C ARG A 184 -44.74 6.51 -1.34
N LYS A 185 -44.26 7.44 -0.50
CA LYS A 185 -44.43 7.49 0.95
C LYS A 185 -43.78 6.33 1.73
N SER A 186 -42.86 5.59 1.09
CA SER A 186 -42.05 4.54 1.70
C SER A 186 -40.83 5.21 2.38
N TYR A 187 -41.09 5.95 3.47
CA TYR A 187 -40.07 6.87 4.05
C TYR A 187 -38.85 6.17 4.63
N GLU A 188 -39.05 5.00 5.27
CA GLU A 188 -37.96 4.20 5.83
C GLU A 188 -37.00 3.71 4.73
N ALA A 189 -37.55 3.07 3.69
CA ALA A 189 -36.77 2.62 2.55
C ALA A 189 -36.08 3.79 1.79
N ALA A 190 -36.75 4.96 1.73
CA ALA A 190 -36.14 6.15 1.14
C ALA A 190 -34.90 6.59 1.95
N ILE A 191 -34.98 6.62 3.26
CA ILE A 191 -33.86 6.96 4.15
C ILE A 191 -32.68 6.01 3.94
N ASP A 192 -32.94 4.69 3.79
CA ASP A 192 -31.87 3.72 3.55
C ASP A 192 -31.16 3.97 2.22
N ARG A 193 -31.89 4.29 1.16
CA ARG A 193 -31.26 4.69 -0.13
C ARG A 193 -30.49 6.00 -0.02
N PHE A 194 -30.98 6.98 0.74
CA PHE A 194 -30.25 8.21 0.98
C PHE A 194 -28.96 7.98 1.78
N LYS A 195 -28.96 7.06 2.75
CA LYS A 195 -27.72 6.65 3.45
C LYS A 195 -26.74 5.98 2.50
N GLU A 196 -27.19 4.98 1.71
CA GLU A 196 -26.35 4.35 0.69
C GLU A 196 -25.71 5.37 -0.24
N SER A 197 -26.48 6.40 -0.68
CA SER A 197 -25.96 7.48 -1.50
C SER A 197 -24.83 8.25 -0.80
N LEU A 198 -25.00 8.61 0.47
CA LEU A 198 -23.99 9.30 1.27
C LEU A 198 -22.73 8.46 1.53
N ASP A 199 -22.90 7.16 1.73
CA ASP A 199 -21.80 6.22 1.95
C ASP A 199 -20.92 6.08 0.69
N ILE A 200 -21.54 6.16 -0.49
CA ILE A 200 -20.82 6.12 -1.78
C ILE A 200 -20.11 7.45 -2.03
N SER A 201 -20.79 8.58 -1.87
CA SER A 201 -20.22 9.91 -2.04
C SER A 201 -20.96 10.95 -1.22
N SER A 202 -20.20 11.75 -0.48
CA SER A 202 -20.70 12.91 0.27
C SER A 202 -20.67 14.22 -0.55
N THR A 203 -20.34 14.14 -1.84
CA THR A 203 -20.22 15.29 -2.76
C THR A 203 -21.20 15.15 -3.92
N GLY A 204 -21.65 16.29 -4.46
CA GLY A 204 -22.56 16.36 -5.60
C GLY A 204 -23.76 17.27 -5.33
N ASP A 205 -24.38 17.75 -6.40
CA ASP A 205 -25.49 18.70 -6.33
C ASP A 205 -26.74 18.16 -5.63
N HIS A 206 -26.91 16.83 -5.60
CA HIS A 206 -28.04 16.15 -4.96
C HIS A 206 -27.96 16.14 -3.44
N ILE A 207 -26.79 16.36 -2.85
CA ILE A 207 -26.55 16.20 -1.39
C ILE A 207 -27.42 17.15 -0.58
N VAL A 208 -27.58 18.39 -1.01
CA VAL A 208 -28.43 19.37 -0.33
C VAL A 208 -29.87 18.88 -0.27
N ASN A 209 -30.39 18.42 -1.42
CA ASN A 209 -31.78 17.93 -1.48
C ASN A 209 -31.97 16.59 -0.76
N LEU A 210 -30.92 15.74 -0.74
CA LEU A 210 -30.91 14.48 0.00
C LEU A 210 -31.16 14.73 1.50
N PHE A 211 -30.46 15.68 2.14
CA PHE A 211 -30.69 16.02 3.54
C PHE A 211 -32.08 16.58 3.78
N TYR A 212 -32.62 17.38 2.85
CA TYR A 212 -33.97 17.88 2.94
C TYR A 212 -35.01 16.75 2.91
N LEU A 213 -34.89 15.82 1.95
CA LEU A 213 -35.82 14.68 1.84
C LEU A 213 -35.67 13.69 2.99
N THR A 214 -34.45 13.50 3.50
CA THR A 214 -34.21 12.70 4.71
C THR A 214 -34.90 13.32 5.90
N ALA A 215 -34.76 14.63 6.10
CA ALA A 215 -35.46 15.34 7.19
C ALA A 215 -36.97 15.23 7.08
N LEU A 216 -37.53 15.42 5.88
CA LEU A 216 -38.97 15.25 5.63
C LEU A 216 -39.43 13.81 5.89
N SER A 217 -38.63 12.81 5.51
CA SER A 217 -38.93 11.39 5.75
C SER A 217 -39.06 11.10 7.26
N TYR A 218 -38.07 11.48 8.05
CA TYR A 218 -38.14 11.35 9.52
C TYR A 218 -39.29 12.14 10.11
N TYR A 219 -39.55 13.36 9.63
CA TYR A 219 -40.70 14.16 10.09
C TYR A 219 -42.03 13.47 9.82
N ARG A 220 -42.21 12.85 8.63
CA ARG A 220 -43.40 12.09 8.27
C ARG A 220 -43.58 10.82 9.09
N MET A 221 -42.50 10.20 9.49
CA MET A 221 -42.48 9.05 10.42
C MET A 221 -42.67 9.47 11.88
N LYS A 222 -42.74 10.78 12.17
CA LYS A 222 -42.83 11.36 13.52
C LYS A 222 -41.58 11.14 14.39
N ASP A 223 -40.45 10.75 13.78
CA ASP A 223 -39.15 10.73 14.45
C ASP A 223 -38.57 12.15 14.46
N TYR A 224 -39.13 12.98 15.34
CA TYR A 224 -38.79 14.41 15.37
C TYR A 224 -37.36 14.70 15.78
N ASN A 225 -36.73 13.79 16.52
CA ASN A 225 -35.33 13.93 16.90
C ASN A 225 -34.41 13.79 15.68
N LYS A 226 -34.54 12.71 14.91
CA LYS A 226 -33.76 12.53 13.68
C LYS A 226 -34.13 13.55 12.62
N ALA A 227 -35.40 13.93 12.54
CA ALA A 227 -35.84 15.01 11.63
C ALA A 227 -35.12 16.32 11.94
N ALA A 228 -35.03 16.70 13.21
CA ALA A 228 -34.37 17.94 13.63
C ALA A 228 -32.89 17.93 13.22
N ILE A 229 -32.17 16.86 13.50
CA ILE A 229 -30.76 16.70 13.12
C ILE A 229 -30.57 16.84 11.58
N ALA A 230 -31.45 16.21 10.81
CA ALA A 230 -31.36 16.26 9.35
C ALA A 230 -31.74 17.66 8.79
N PHE A 231 -32.72 18.36 9.40
CA PHE A 231 -33.02 19.75 9.04
C PHE A 231 -31.90 20.70 9.41
N GLU A 232 -31.27 20.55 10.58
CA GLU A 232 -30.09 21.35 10.97
C GLU A 232 -28.97 21.17 9.92
N ARG A 233 -28.70 19.91 9.51
CA ARG A 233 -27.69 19.61 8.49
C ARG A 233 -28.03 20.26 7.15
N PHE A 234 -29.28 20.12 6.72
CA PHE A 234 -29.75 20.77 5.48
C PHE A 234 -29.56 22.30 5.55
N LEU A 235 -30.02 22.95 6.62
CA LEU A 235 -29.92 24.39 6.79
C LEU A 235 -28.46 24.88 6.84
N PHE A 236 -27.57 24.08 7.39
CA PHE A 236 -26.13 24.39 7.44
C PHE A 236 -25.48 24.40 6.05
N ILE A 237 -25.84 23.44 5.18
CA ILE A 237 -25.22 23.32 3.84
C ILE A 237 -25.97 24.10 2.76
N ASN A 238 -27.28 24.40 2.96
CA ASN A 238 -28.07 25.12 1.99
C ASN A 238 -27.90 26.64 2.14
N THR A 239 -27.07 27.22 1.26
CA THR A 239 -26.84 28.66 1.22
C THR A 239 -27.91 29.44 0.43
N LYS A 240 -28.79 28.75 -0.31
CA LYS A 240 -29.82 29.35 -1.14
C LYS A 240 -31.03 29.83 -0.30
N LYS A 241 -31.61 30.95 -0.68
CA LYS A 241 -32.90 31.44 -0.12
C LYS A 241 -34.04 30.91 -0.97
N ASP A 242 -34.47 29.70 -0.71
CA ASP A 242 -35.49 29.00 -1.48
C ASP A 242 -36.61 28.45 -0.59
N LEU A 243 -37.68 27.91 -1.22
CA LEU A 243 -38.82 27.33 -0.50
C LEU A 243 -38.44 26.16 0.40
N PRO A 244 -37.53 25.22 0.02
CA PRO A 244 -37.04 24.20 0.92
C PRO A 244 -36.41 24.75 2.20
N LYS A 245 -35.62 25.84 2.12
CA LYS A 245 -35.02 26.50 3.29
C LYS A 245 -36.10 27.06 4.20
N ASP A 246 -37.03 27.89 3.63
CA ASP A 246 -38.13 28.50 4.38
C ASP A 246 -38.96 27.46 5.13
N ARG A 247 -39.28 26.37 4.45
CA ARG A 247 -40.04 25.25 5.02
C ARG A 247 -39.26 24.49 6.09
N SER A 248 -37.98 24.31 5.89
CA SER A 248 -37.13 23.61 6.87
C SER A 248 -36.99 24.40 8.17
N GLU A 249 -36.88 25.75 8.07
CA GLU A 249 -36.88 26.63 9.26
C GLU A 249 -38.18 26.46 10.06
N LEU A 250 -39.34 26.45 9.41
CA LEU A 250 -40.58 26.15 10.10
C LEU A 250 -40.61 24.75 10.73
N LEU A 251 -40.29 23.72 9.93
CA LEU A 251 -40.43 22.32 10.37
C LEU A 251 -39.42 21.93 11.46
N LEU A 252 -38.22 22.50 11.46
CA LEU A 252 -37.25 22.31 12.54
C LEU A 252 -37.79 22.84 13.88
N GLY A 253 -38.36 24.06 13.86
CA GLY A 253 -39.00 24.57 15.06
C GLY A 253 -40.19 23.72 15.51
N VAL A 254 -40.97 23.18 14.57
CA VAL A 254 -42.06 22.23 14.88
C VAL A 254 -41.51 20.95 15.48
N CYS A 255 -40.33 20.44 15.03
CA CYS A 255 -39.71 19.28 15.63
C CYS A 255 -39.39 19.55 17.10
N TYR A 256 -38.82 20.71 17.44
CA TYR A 256 -38.54 21.06 18.85
C TYR A 256 -39.81 21.18 19.67
N GLU A 257 -40.90 21.77 19.13
CA GLU A 257 -42.18 21.79 19.80
C GLU A 257 -42.71 20.37 20.10
N LYS A 258 -42.62 19.44 19.12
CA LYS A 258 -43.07 18.06 19.26
C LYS A 258 -42.25 17.25 20.24
N MET A 259 -41.00 17.62 20.43
CA MET A 259 -40.15 17.07 21.50
C MET A 259 -40.35 17.74 22.88
N ASN A 260 -41.31 18.66 22.98
CA ASN A 260 -41.56 19.48 24.15
C ASN A 260 -40.39 20.39 24.57
N GLN A 261 -39.49 20.67 23.64
CA GLN A 261 -38.34 21.60 23.83
C GLN A 261 -38.76 23.03 23.50
N LEU A 262 -39.74 23.55 24.29
CA LEU A 262 -40.43 24.81 23.94
C LEU A 262 -39.51 26.03 23.87
N GLU A 263 -38.57 26.11 24.83
CA GLU A 263 -37.56 27.17 24.85
C GLU A 263 -36.66 27.14 23.62
N ARG A 264 -36.21 25.95 23.23
CA ARG A 264 -35.39 25.78 22.04
C ARG A 264 -36.16 26.11 20.76
N ALA A 265 -37.41 25.70 20.71
CA ALA A 265 -38.29 26.04 19.57
C ALA A 265 -38.48 27.55 19.45
N LYS A 266 -38.78 28.25 20.55
CA LYS A 266 -38.94 29.72 20.57
C LYS A 266 -37.68 30.40 20.11
N ASN A 267 -36.54 30.11 20.72
CA ASN A 267 -35.26 30.73 20.37
C ASN A 267 -34.89 30.51 18.91
N PHE A 268 -35.11 29.32 18.38
CA PHE A 268 -34.87 29.01 16.97
C PHE A 268 -35.80 29.81 16.04
N TYR A 269 -37.09 29.87 16.34
CA TYR A 269 -38.02 30.65 15.54
C TYR A 269 -37.71 32.16 15.55
N GLU A 270 -37.35 32.72 16.69
CA GLU A 270 -36.95 34.11 16.80
C GLU A 270 -35.65 34.38 16.04
N GLN A 271 -34.70 33.48 16.05
CA GLN A 271 -33.49 33.56 15.25
C GLN A 271 -33.83 33.53 13.75
N SER A 272 -34.64 32.56 13.31
CA SER A 272 -35.07 32.43 11.91
C SER A 272 -35.78 33.71 11.45
N MET A 273 -36.64 34.30 12.25
CA MET A 273 -37.32 35.55 11.93
C MET A 273 -36.37 36.76 11.81
N ARG A 274 -35.30 36.79 12.59
CA ARG A 274 -34.22 37.82 12.50
C ARG A 274 -33.38 37.69 11.24
N GLU A 275 -32.96 36.43 10.94
CA GLU A 275 -32.05 36.16 9.83
C GLU A 275 -32.73 36.08 8.46
N ASN A 276 -33.99 35.62 8.42
CA ASN A 276 -34.77 35.44 7.19
C ASN A 276 -36.14 36.12 7.25
N ARG A 277 -36.13 37.46 7.23
CA ARG A 277 -37.36 38.27 7.28
C ARG A 277 -38.30 38.05 6.07
N HIS A 278 -37.80 37.48 4.98
CA HIS A 278 -38.55 37.16 3.79
C HIS A 278 -39.01 35.69 3.73
N ASN A 279 -38.88 34.95 4.81
CA ASN A 279 -39.37 33.57 4.91
C ASN A 279 -40.87 33.54 4.62
N ARG A 280 -41.30 32.73 3.69
CA ARG A 280 -42.73 32.59 3.29
C ARG A 280 -43.62 32.15 4.44
N PHE A 281 -43.08 31.52 5.45
CA PHE A 281 -43.79 31.08 6.63
C PHE A 281 -43.63 32.02 7.83
N PHE A 282 -43.09 33.22 7.61
CA PHE A 282 -42.88 34.20 8.69
C PHE A 282 -44.14 34.45 9.54
N PRO A 283 -45.34 34.65 8.98
CA PRO A 283 -46.56 34.80 9.80
C PRO A 283 -46.84 33.58 10.66
N THR A 284 -46.68 32.37 10.10
CA THR A 284 -46.89 31.11 10.80
C THR A 284 -45.87 30.94 11.93
N ILE A 285 -44.61 31.23 11.69
CA ILE A 285 -43.54 31.18 12.68
C ILE A 285 -43.83 32.13 13.84
N ARG A 286 -44.22 33.37 13.54
CA ARG A 286 -44.57 34.38 14.53
C ARG A 286 -45.75 33.93 15.44
N ASP A 287 -46.78 33.34 14.84
CA ASP A 287 -47.94 32.87 15.57
C ASP A 287 -47.56 31.65 16.47
N ARG A 288 -46.66 30.81 16.01
CA ARG A 288 -46.12 29.71 16.84
C ARG A 288 -45.35 30.23 18.03
N VAL A 289 -44.50 31.25 17.88
CA VAL A 289 -43.77 31.87 18.99
C VAL A 289 -44.77 32.35 20.04
N LYS A 290 -45.85 33.11 19.67
CA LYS A 290 -46.87 33.56 20.60
C LYS A 290 -47.60 32.43 21.33
N ASN A 291 -47.87 31.32 20.63
CA ASN A 291 -48.52 30.16 21.22
C ASN A 291 -47.59 29.43 22.20
N ILE A 292 -46.27 29.34 21.89
CA ILE A 292 -45.29 28.78 22.81
C ILE A 292 -45.17 29.61 24.06
N GLU A 293 -45.12 30.95 23.96
CA GLU A 293 -45.09 31.88 25.09
C GLU A 293 -46.25 31.66 26.02
N LYS A 294 -47.47 31.65 25.49
CA LYS A 294 -48.69 31.37 26.27
C LYS A 294 -48.66 30.01 26.95
N LYS A 295 -48.09 28.98 26.28
CA LYS A 295 -48.00 27.64 26.85
C LYS A 295 -46.98 27.60 28.00
N MET A 296 -45.86 28.29 27.85
CA MET A 296 -44.80 28.36 28.85
C MET A 296 -45.26 29.15 30.08
N GLU A 297 -46.06 30.21 29.90
CA GLU A 297 -46.64 30.99 30.97
C GLU A 297 -47.60 30.12 31.81
N LYS A 298 -48.54 29.43 31.15
CA LYS A 298 -49.43 28.47 31.84
C LYS A 298 -48.72 27.41 32.59
N MET A 299 -47.59 26.87 32.07
CA MET A 299 -46.76 25.88 32.76
C MET A 299 -46.07 26.47 33.99
N LYS A 300 -45.70 27.74 33.97
CA LYS A 300 -45.15 28.44 35.13
C LYS A 300 -46.19 28.64 36.22
N GLU A 301 -47.41 29.06 35.86
CA GLU A 301 -48.52 29.21 36.78
C GLU A 301 -48.91 27.90 37.45
N SER A 302 -49.01 26.80 36.66
CA SER A 302 -49.33 25.46 37.21
C SER A 302 -48.25 24.81 38.08
N ASN A 303 -47.03 25.31 38.08
CA ASN A 303 -45.93 24.82 38.93
C ASN A 303 -45.78 25.70 40.21
N LEU A 304 -46.59 26.73 40.38
CA LEU A 304 -46.61 27.62 41.55
C LEU A 304 -47.76 27.30 42.51
N ASP A 305 -48.71 26.50 42.05
CA ASP A 305 -49.79 25.91 42.85
C ASP A 305 -49.38 24.49 43.31
#